data_869a3b6af069ef35b1b25c5b86079e84
#
_entry.id   869a3b6af069ef35b1b25c5b86079e84
#
_cell.length_a   1.000
_cell.length_b   1.000
_cell.length_c   1.000
_cell.angle_alpha   90.00
_cell.angle_beta   90.00
_cell.angle_gamma   90.00
#
_symmetry.space_group_name_H-M   'P 1'
#
loop_
_entity.id
_entity.type
_entity.pdbx_description
1 polymer ?
#
loop_
_entity_poly.entity_id
_entity_poly.type
_entity_poly.pdbx_seq_one_letter_code
_entity_poly.pdbx_strand_id
1 'polypeptide(L)'
;MNANELMIGDWVRRKTNGEYHRVCEIFQRPEHGWCYKEKFGLINELSDVEPIKIGHDILIKNGFEVEDGAGYVREDAYGRSVIVSTWDCNIKVVHNYDIEFNKAFHWTFHVHELQHVLNACNVQINI
;
A
#
# COMPACT_ATOMS: atom_id res chain seq x y z
N MET A 1 9.99 4.18 -9.61
CA MET A 1 9.30 4.91 -8.52
C MET A 1 10.23 5.94 -7.89
N ASN A 2 9.64 6.96 -7.35
CA ASN A 2 10.38 7.99 -6.63
C ASN A 2 10.62 7.55 -5.17
N ALA A 3 11.84 7.74 -4.66
CA ALA A 3 12.18 7.40 -3.27
C ALA A 3 11.27 8.09 -2.24
N ASN A 4 10.78 9.30 -2.54
CA ASN A 4 9.88 10.04 -1.66
C ASN A 4 8.50 9.40 -1.49
N GLU A 5 8.11 8.50 -2.37
CA GLU A 5 6.82 7.81 -2.32
C GLU A 5 6.86 6.55 -1.46
N LEU A 6 8.06 6.08 -1.09
CA LEU A 6 8.25 4.79 -0.43
C LEU A 6 8.62 4.95 1.03
N MET A 7 8.15 4.00 1.83
CA MET A 7 8.52 3.79 3.22
C MET A 7 9.05 2.37 3.40
N ILE A 8 9.87 2.16 4.43
CA ILE A 8 10.30 0.81 4.81
C ILE A 8 9.06 -0.04 5.11
N GLY A 9 9.03 -1.23 4.54
CA GLY A 9 7.90 -2.16 4.64
C GLY A 9 6.93 -2.12 3.47
N ASP A 10 7.05 -1.15 2.58
CA ASP A 10 6.19 -1.06 1.39
C ASP A 10 6.43 -2.22 0.43
N TRP A 11 5.37 -2.64 -0.23
CA TRP A 11 5.42 -3.62 -1.30
C TRP A 11 5.50 -2.93 -2.65
N VAL A 12 6.40 -3.42 -3.50
CA VAL A 12 6.62 -2.94 -4.87
C VAL A 12 6.71 -4.13 -5.83
N ARG A 13 6.54 -3.86 -7.11
CA ARG A 13 6.66 -4.87 -8.16
C ARG A 13 7.84 -4.56 -9.07
N ARG A 14 8.70 -5.53 -9.34
CA ARG A 14 9.78 -5.37 -10.32
C ARG A 14 9.21 -5.39 -11.73
N LYS A 15 9.62 -4.42 -12.54
CA LYS A 15 9.22 -4.35 -13.95
C LYS A 15 9.80 -5.50 -14.77
N THR A 16 11.04 -5.89 -14.48
CA THR A 16 11.80 -6.88 -15.26
C THR A 16 11.18 -8.26 -15.20
N ASN A 17 10.76 -8.72 -14.02
CA ASN A 17 10.28 -10.09 -13.81
C ASN A 17 8.91 -10.20 -13.16
N GLY A 18 8.30 -9.06 -12.80
CA GLY A 18 6.99 -9.03 -12.16
C GLY A 18 6.95 -9.51 -10.70
N GLU A 19 8.10 -9.75 -10.07
CA GLU A 19 8.17 -10.18 -8.69
C GLU A 19 7.74 -9.07 -7.73
N TYR A 20 7.04 -9.46 -6.65
CA TYR A 20 6.71 -8.57 -5.55
C TYR A 20 7.84 -8.59 -4.52
N HIS A 21 8.33 -7.41 -4.16
CA HIS A 21 9.36 -7.24 -3.16
C HIS A 21 8.88 -6.33 -2.04
N ARG A 22 9.28 -6.66 -0.82
CA ARG A 22 9.10 -5.79 0.33
C ARG A 22 10.35 -4.96 0.56
N VAL A 23 10.19 -3.66 0.64
CA VAL A 23 11.30 -2.72 0.82
C VAL A 23 11.77 -2.77 2.27
N CYS A 24 13.03 -3.14 2.49
CA CYS A 24 13.65 -3.18 3.83
C CYS A 24 14.62 -2.03 4.07
N GLU A 25 15.27 -1.53 3.03
CA GLU A 25 16.14 -0.36 3.09
C GLU A 25 15.98 0.46 1.82
N ILE A 26 16.14 1.77 1.94
CA ILE A 26 16.19 2.70 0.80
C ILE A 26 17.47 3.50 0.92
N PHE A 27 18.27 3.53 -0.13
CA PHE A 27 19.55 4.19 -0.12
C PHE A 27 19.96 4.65 -1.51
N GLN A 28 20.96 5.53 -1.56
CA GLN A 28 21.50 6.06 -2.81
C GLN A 28 22.86 5.46 -3.09
N ARG A 29 23.09 5.01 -4.32
CA ARG A 29 24.39 4.51 -4.76
C ARG A 29 24.95 5.38 -5.87
N PRO A 30 26.28 5.68 -5.86
CA PRO A 30 26.94 6.32 -6.99
C PRO A 30 26.68 5.50 -8.27
N GLU A 31 26.41 6.17 -9.38
CA GLU A 31 26.20 5.57 -10.69
C GLU A 31 24.85 4.82 -10.88
N HIS A 32 24.16 4.44 -9.79
CA HIS A 32 22.90 3.69 -9.85
C HIS A 32 21.68 4.49 -9.38
N GLY A 33 21.90 5.64 -8.73
CA GLY A 33 20.82 6.45 -8.16
C GLY A 33 20.20 5.79 -6.94
N TRP A 34 18.90 5.99 -6.77
CA TRP A 34 18.16 5.41 -5.64
C TRP A 34 17.94 3.91 -5.83
N CYS A 35 18.25 3.17 -4.77
CA CYS A 35 18.13 1.72 -4.69
C CYS A 35 17.35 1.31 -3.45
N TYR A 36 16.89 0.07 -3.45
CA TYR A 36 16.29 -0.55 -2.27
C TYR A 36 16.87 -1.94 -2.06
N LYS A 37 16.82 -2.38 -0.81
CA LYS A 37 17.16 -3.75 -0.42
C LYS A 37 15.87 -4.46 -0.04
N GLU A 38 15.64 -5.64 -0.63
CA GLU A 38 14.48 -6.45 -0.29
C GLU A 38 14.78 -7.39 0.90
N LYS A 39 13.76 -8.14 1.34
CA LYS A 39 13.82 -8.97 2.55
C LYS A 39 14.99 -9.96 2.60
N PHE A 40 15.38 -10.53 1.47
CA PHE A 40 16.46 -11.52 1.39
C PHE A 40 17.83 -10.90 1.06
N GLY A 41 17.94 -9.60 1.05
CA GLY A 41 19.19 -8.90 0.86
C GLY A 41 19.55 -8.53 -0.57
N LEU A 42 18.69 -8.82 -1.54
CA LEU A 42 18.89 -8.40 -2.92
C LEU A 42 18.74 -6.89 -3.04
N ILE A 43 19.66 -6.28 -3.78
CA ILE A 43 19.66 -4.84 -4.04
C ILE A 43 19.17 -4.60 -5.46
N ASN A 44 18.21 -3.70 -5.60
CA ASN A 44 17.62 -3.33 -6.88
C ASN A 44 17.50 -1.82 -7.01
N GLU A 45 17.51 -1.33 -8.26
CA GLU A 45 17.30 0.08 -8.53
C GLU A 45 15.81 0.43 -8.45
N LEU A 46 15.48 1.60 -7.90
CA LEU A 46 14.09 2.07 -7.86
C LEU A 46 13.52 2.33 -9.26
N SER A 47 14.38 2.58 -10.25
CA SER A 47 13.97 2.71 -11.65
C SER A 47 13.37 1.42 -12.24
N ASP A 48 13.67 0.25 -11.66
CA ASP A 48 13.15 -1.05 -12.09
C ASP A 48 11.88 -1.48 -11.35
N VAL A 49 11.31 -0.64 -10.52
CA VAL A 49 10.09 -0.98 -9.80
C VAL A 49 8.94 -0.06 -10.12
N GLU A 50 7.75 -0.60 -9.98
CA GLU A 50 6.50 0.11 -10.16
C GLU A 50 5.58 -0.15 -8.96
N PRO A 51 4.62 0.75 -8.71
CA PRO A 51 3.63 0.52 -7.66
C PRO A 51 2.71 -0.64 -8.03
N ILE A 52 2.20 -1.33 -7.01
CA ILE A 52 1.24 -2.42 -7.18
C ILE A 52 -0.16 -1.83 -7.09
N LYS A 53 -0.98 -2.06 -8.11
CA LYS A 53 -2.38 -1.61 -8.10
C LYS A 53 -3.18 -2.38 -7.06
N ILE A 54 -4.04 -1.66 -6.35
CA ILE A 54 -5.02 -2.28 -5.47
C ILE A 54 -6.05 -3.01 -6.32
N GLY A 55 -6.31 -4.28 -5.98
CA GLY A 55 -7.31 -5.11 -6.64
C GLY A 55 -8.12 -5.92 -5.63
N HIS A 56 -9.18 -6.54 -6.12
CA HIS A 56 -10.08 -7.35 -5.31
C HIS A 56 -9.33 -8.42 -4.50
N ASP A 57 -8.46 -9.20 -5.16
CA ASP A 57 -7.77 -10.32 -4.52
C ASP A 57 -6.87 -9.89 -3.36
N ILE A 58 -6.16 -8.78 -3.53
CA ILE A 58 -5.30 -8.23 -2.48
C ILE A 58 -6.12 -7.78 -1.27
N LEU A 59 -7.24 -7.12 -1.52
CA LEU A 59 -8.13 -6.66 -0.44
C LEU A 59 -8.76 -7.81 0.31
N ILE A 60 -9.30 -8.80 -0.40
CA ILE A 60 -9.90 -9.98 0.25
C ILE A 60 -8.88 -10.78 1.05
N LYS A 61 -7.69 -10.98 0.51
CA LYS A 61 -6.58 -11.65 1.21
C LYS A 61 -6.21 -10.95 2.52
N ASN A 62 -6.38 -9.62 2.57
CA ASN A 62 -6.06 -8.80 3.74
C ASN A 62 -7.25 -8.54 4.67
N GLY A 63 -8.31 -9.31 4.54
CA GLY A 63 -9.43 -9.29 5.47
C GLY A 63 -10.49 -8.22 5.17
N PHE A 64 -10.43 -7.57 4.02
CA PHE A 64 -11.49 -6.68 3.60
C PHE A 64 -12.69 -7.48 3.08
N GLU A 65 -13.88 -7.03 3.39
CA GLU A 65 -15.12 -7.59 2.92
C GLU A 65 -15.83 -6.60 2.01
N VAL A 66 -16.51 -7.12 0.98
CA VAL A 66 -17.29 -6.28 0.07
C VAL A 66 -18.60 -5.89 0.75
N GLU A 67 -18.88 -4.58 0.82
CA GLU A 67 -20.16 -4.06 1.27
C GLU A 67 -20.82 -3.23 0.15
N ASP A 68 -22.10 -3.49 -0.10
CA ASP A 68 -22.86 -2.78 -1.12
C ASP A 68 -22.92 -1.28 -0.80
N GLY A 69 -22.52 -0.47 -1.78
CA GLY A 69 -22.52 0.99 -1.67
C GLY A 69 -21.36 1.60 -0.92
N ALA A 70 -20.57 0.82 -0.20
CA ALA A 70 -19.42 1.33 0.58
C ALA A 70 -18.07 0.94 -0.04
N GLY A 71 -18.01 -0.19 -0.77
CA GLY A 71 -16.78 -0.75 -1.33
C GLY A 71 -16.23 -1.89 -0.48
N TYR A 72 -14.96 -1.80 -0.10
CA TYR A 72 -14.31 -2.80 0.74
C TYR A 72 -14.13 -2.27 2.14
N VAL A 73 -14.53 -3.05 3.14
CA VAL A 73 -14.50 -2.62 4.54
C VAL A 73 -13.74 -3.63 5.38
N ARG A 74 -12.88 -3.15 6.24
CA ARG A 74 -12.19 -3.94 7.26
C ARG A 74 -12.24 -3.21 8.60
N GLU A 75 -12.63 -3.92 9.65
CA GLU A 75 -12.55 -3.40 11.01
C GLU A 75 -11.21 -3.78 11.65
N ASP A 76 -10.59 -2.84 12.35
CA ASP A 76 -9.38 -3.11 13.11
C ASP A 76 -9.71 -3.57 14.54
N ALA A 77 -8.66 -3.91 15.32
CA ALA A 77 -8.82 -4.39 16.68
C ALA A 77 -9.38 -3.33 17.65
N TYR A 78 -9.44 -2.08 17.24
CA TYR A 78 -9.90 -0.94 18.08
C TYR A 78 -11.27 -0.43 17.68
N GLY A 79 -11.99 -1.16 16.84
CA GLY A 79 -13.32 -0.76 16.38
C GLY A 79 -13.33 0.33 15.32
N ARG A 80 -12.19 0.61 14.69
CA ARG A 80 -12.13 1.51 13.54
C ARG A 80 -12.43 0.73 12.28
N SER A 81 -13.16 1.34 11.36
CA SER A 81 -13.42 0.77 10.04
C SER A 81 -12.57 1.47 8.99
N VAL A 82 -11.83 0.69 8.21
CA VAL A 82 -11.12 1.18 7.02
C VAL A 82 -11.99 0.85 5.82
N ILE A 83 -12.38 1.87 5.08
CA ILE A 83 -13.24 1.75 3.91
C ILE A 83 -12.43 2.13 2.68
N VAL A 84 -12.30 1.18 1.75
CA VAL A 84 -11.61 1.37 0.48
C VAL A 84 -12.63 1.35 -0.64
N SER A 85 -12.81 2.48 -1.31
CA SER A 85 -13.65 2.56 -2.48
C SER A 85 -12.78 2.59 -3.73
N THR A 86 -12.81 1.51 -4.51
CA THR A 86 -12.06 1.42 -5.78
C THR A 86 -12.74 2.19 -6.89
N TRP A 87 -14.01 2.48 -6.73
CA TRP A 87 -14.84 3.22 -7.66
C TRP A 87 -14.43 4.70 -7.76
N ASP A 88 -14.26 5.39 -6.63
CA ASP A 88 -13.84 6.79 -6.58
C ASP A 88 -12.41 6.99 -6.04
N CYS A 89 -11.66 5.91 -5.90
CA CYS A 89 -10.29 5.92 -5.40
C CYS A 89 -10.16 6.66 -4.06
N ASN A 90 -11.00 6.28 -3.10
CA ASN A 90 -11.06 6.92 -1.79
C ASN A 90 -10.76 5.93 -0.67
N ILE A 91 -10.01 6.38 0.33
CA ILE A 91 -9.77 5.63 1.57
C ILE A 91 -10.29 6.47 2.72
N LYS A 92 -11.15 5.85 3.55
CA LYS A 92 -11.69 6.46 4.79
C LYS A 92 -11.33 5.59 5.99
N VAL A 93 -11.05 6.23 7.11
CA VAL A 93 -10.97 5.57 8.41
C VAL A 93 -12.02 6.20 9.31
N VAL A 94 -12.92 5.37 9.83
CA VAL A 94 -14.06 5.81 10.64
C VAL A 94 -13.99 5.13 12.01
N HIS A 95 -14.17 5.91 13.08
CA HIS A 95 -14.22 5.41 14.44
C HIS A 95 -15.38 6.08 15.17
N ASN A 96 -16.31 5.28 15.73
CA ASN A 96 -17.50 5.78 16.42
C ASN A 96 -18.30 6.81 15.60
N TYR A 97 -18.52 6.52 14.30
CA TYR A 97 -19.19 7.39 13.33
C TYR A 97 -18.44 8.66 12.95
N ASP A 98 -17.28 8.94 13.55
CA ASP A 98 -16.44 10.07 13.19
C ASP A 98 -15.41 9.67 12.13
N ILE A 99 -15.26 10.49 11.09
CA ILE A 99 -14.25 10.28 10.07
C ILE A 99 -12.92 10.82 10.58
N GLU A 100 -11.98 9.91 10.87
CA GLU A 100 -10.61 10.26 11.30
C GLU A 100 -9.69 10.56 10.11
N PHE A 101 -9.94 9.93 8.97
CA PHE A 101 -9.14 10.08 7.78
C PHE A 101 -10.05 9.94 6.56
N ASN A 102 -9.84 10.79 5.55
CA ASN A 102 -10.55 10.72 4.29
C ASN A 102 -9.68 11.32 3.20
N LYS A 103 -9.24 10.51 2.26
CA LYS A 103 -8.41 10.98 1.16
C LYS A 103 -8.81 10.31 -0.15
N ALA A 104 -9.02 11.12 -1.18
CA ALA A 104 -9.15 10.67 -2.55
C ALA A 104 -7.77 10.60 -3.20
N PHE A 105 -7.53 9.54 -3.95
CA PHE A 105 -6.32 9.35 -4.74
C PHE A 105 -6.63 9.56 -6.22
N HIS A 106 -5.63 9.90 -7.00
CA HIS A 106 -5.81 10.08 -8.44
C HIS A 106 -6.04 8.73 -9.12
N TRP A 107 -7.02 8.64 -10.01
CA TRP A 107 -7.31 7.53 -10.94
C TRP A 107 -7.29 6.12 -10.34
N THR A 108 -6.14 5.73 -9.82
CA THR A 108 -5.93 4.47 -9.10
C THR A 108 -5.02 4.74 -7.92
N PHE A 109 -5.30 4.12 -6.80
CA PHE A 109 -4.36 4.10 -5.71
C PHE A 109 -3.65 2.74 -5.65
N HIS A 110 -2.53 2.72 -4.94
CA HIS A 110 -1.62 1.60 -4.95
C HIS A 110 -1.47 1.00 -3.56
N VAL A 111 -0.95 -0.23 -3.51
CA VAL A 111 -0.76 -0.97 -2.26
C VAL A 111 0.04 -0.17 -1.24
N HIS A 112 1.14 0.48 -1.64
CA HIS A 112 1.95 1.26 -0.69
C HIS A 112 1.19 2.44 -0.10
N GLU A 113 0.30 3.08 -0.85
CA GLU A 113 -0.55 4.17 -0.35
C GLU A 113 -1.54 3.66 0.70
N LEU A 114 -2.17 2.51 0.46
CA LEU A 114 -3.02 1.85 1.44
C LEU A 114 -2.21 1.42 2.67
N GLN A 115 -1.00 0.89 2.48
CA GLN A 115 -0.11 0.52 3.58
C GLN A 115 0.17 1.71 4.51
N HIS A 116 0.42 2.89 3.94
CA HIS A 116 0.70 4.10 4.74
C HIS A 116 -0.50 4.47 5.62
N VAL A 117 -1.71 4.38 5.11
CA VAL A 117 -2.93 4.63 5.89
C VAL A 117 -3.09 3.56 6.97
N LEU A 118 -2.94 2.29 6.63
CA LEU A 118 -3.11 1.18 7.57
C LEU A 118 -2.02 1.15 8.64
N ASN A 119 -0.79 1.53 8.32
CA ASN A 119 0.28 1.65 9.30
C ASN A 119 -0.07 2.68 10.40
N ALA A 120 -0.74 3.77 10.04
CA ALA A 120 -1.25 4.73 11.03
C ALA A 120 -2.30 4.11 11.96
N CYS A 121 -2.94 3.01 11.54
CA CYS A 121 -3.90 2.25 12.33
C CYS A 121 -3.29 0.98 12.96
N ASN A 122 -1.99 0.80 12.89
CA ASN A 122 -1.26 -0.40 13.35
C ASN A 122 -1.72 -1.70 12.65
N VAL A 123 -2.06 -1.61 11.38
CA VAL A 123 -2.48 -2.75 10.55
C VAL A 123 -1.46 -2.99 9.45
N GLN A 124 -1.10 -4.24 9.22
CA GLN A 124 -0.18 -4.62 8.15
C GLN A 124 -0.91 -5.28 6.99
N ILE A 125 -0.44 -5.02 5.78
CA ILE A 125 -0.88 -5.68 4.55
C ILE A 125 0.16 -6.71 4.13
N ASN A 126 -0.32 -7.88 3.70
CA ASN A 126 0.49 -8.95 3.13
C ASN A 126 0.08 -9.17 1.67
N ILE A 127 1.08 -9.34 0.84
CA ILE A 127 0.89 -9.65 -0.58
C ILE A 127 1.03 -11.15 -0.83
#